data_8f4332392d431d99c7fe8be1bf202cbd
#
_entry.id   8f4332392d431d99c7fe8be1bf202cbd
#
_cell.length_a   1.000
_cell.length_b   1.000
_cell.length_c   1.000
_cell.angle_alpha   90.00
_cell.angle_beta   90.00
_cell.angle_gamma   90.00
#
_symmetry.space_group_name_H-M   'P 1'
#
loop_
_entity.id
_entity.type
_entity.pdbx_description
1 polymer ?
#
loop_
_entity_poly.entity_id
_entity_poly.type
_entity_poly.pdbx_seq_one_letter_code
_entity_poly.pdbx_strand_id
1 'polypeptide(L)'
;MKKGAAMGKTLAEKIWAEHIVRQADGEPDLLYIDLHLIHEVTSPQAFDGLRQTSRSVRRPDLTIATEDHNVPTLDILKPIADPVSKLQVDTLRSNCKEFGVRLHSLGDLDQGVVHVVGPQLGITQPGMTIVCGDSHTSTHGAFGAIAFGIGTSEVEHVLATQTLPSTRPKTMAINVEGSLKPGVTSKDIILAIIAKIGTGGGQGYIIEYRGSAIRALSMESRMTVCNMSIEAGARAGLIAPDETTFEYIKGKPHAPENWDEALAYWKTLYTDSDAKFDVEVDLSA
;
A
#
# COMPACT_ATOMS: atom_id res chain seq x y z
N MET A 1 -35.88 8.49 -22.49
CA MET A 1 -35.26 7.93 -21.28
C MET A 1 -34.22 8.93 -20.76
N LYS A 2 -34.43 9.55 -19.62
CA LYS A 2 -33.43 10.42 -18.99
C LYS A 2 -32.27 9.49 -18.58
N LYS A 3 -31.04 9.70 -19.11
CA LYS A 3 -29.82 9.11 -18.53
C LYS A 3 -29.81 9.53 -17.08
N GLY A 4 -29.94 8.59 -16.13
CA GLY A 4 -29.74 8.88 -14.73
C GLY A 4 -28.37 9.53 -14.57
N ALA A 5 -28.28 10.58 -13.77
CA ALA A 5 -27.00 11.17 -13.42
C ALA A 5 -26.10 10.03 -12.90
N ALA A 6 -24.87 9.94 -13.39
CA ALA A 6 -23.93 8.97 -12.89
C ALA A 6 -23.74 9.25 -11.38
N MET A 7 -23.91 8.23 -10.56
CA MET A 7 -23.69 8.31 -9.12
C MET A 7 -22.20 8.61 -8.87
N GLY A 8 -21.91 9.46 -7.89
CA GLY A 8 -20.53 9.75 -7.50
C GLY A 8 -19.77 8.48 -7.08
N LYS A 9 -18.45 8.55 -7.13
CA LYS A 9 -17.55 7.43 -6.83
C LYS A 9 -16.79 7.69 -5.53
N THR A 10 -16.56 6.64 -4.75
CA THR A 10 -15.61 6.67 -3.65
C THR A 10 -14.18 6.80 -4.19
N LEU A 11 -13.24 7.23 -3.35
CA LEU A 11 -11.83 7.30 -3.72
C LEU A 11 -11.30 5.93 -4.18
N ALA A 12 -11.65 4.87 -3.46
CA ALA A 12 -11.26 3.50 -3.83
C ALA A 12 -11.79 3.11 -5.23
N GLU A 13 -13.04 3.45 -5.54
CA GLU A 13 -13.63 3.17 -6.85
C GLU A 13 -12.97 3.96 -7.99
N LYS A 14 -12.55 5.21 -7.73
CA LYS A 14 -11.82 6.02 -8.72
C LYS A 14 -10.47 5.38 -9.06
N ILE A 15 -9.66 5.12 -8.04
CA ILE A 15 -8.34 4.52 -8.23
C ILE A 15 -8.47 3.13 -8.88
N TRP A 16 -9.38 2.30 -8.40
CA TRP A 16 -9.61 0.97 -8.98
C TRP A 16 -9.95 1.04 -10.47
N ALA A 17 -10.87 1.92 -10.85
CA ALA A 17 -11.32 2.07 -12.24
C ALA A 17 -10.20 2.53 -13.18
N GLU A 18 -9.27 3.35 -12.71
CA GLU A 18 -8.13 3.84 -13.50
C GLU A 18 -7.07 2.76 -13.75
N HIS A 19 -7.06 1.69 -12.92
CA HIS A 19 -6.06 0.62 -13.01
C HIS A 19 -6.57 -0.66 -13.66
N ILE A 20 -7.83 -0.70 -14.12
CA ILE A 20 -8.37 -1.87 -14.82
C ILE A 20 -7.73 -1.99 -16.21
N VAL A 21 -6.94 -3.04 -16.41
CA VAL A 21 -6.36 -3.42 -17.71
C VAL A 21 -7.34 -4.26 -18.52
N ARG A 22 -8.06 -5.17 -17.83
CA ARG A 22 -9.07 -6.04 -18.42
C ARG A 22 -10.20 -6.28 -17.42
N GLN A 23 -11.40 -6.25 -17.92
CA GLN A 23 -12.61 -6.64 -17.19
C GLN A 23 -13.45 -7.58 -18.08
N ALA A 24 -13.98 -8.65 -17.50
CA ALA A 24 -14.90 -9.57 -18.16
C ALA A 24 -15.95 -10.07 -17.17
N ASP A 25 -17.15 -10.35 -17.68
CA ASP A 25 -18.27 -10.78 -16.85
C ASP A 25 -17.94 -12.11 -16.14
N GLY A 26 -18.10 -12.13 -14.82
CA GLY A 26 -17.85 -13.31 -13.99
C GLY A 26 -16.37 -13.61 -13.69
N GLU A 27 -15.46 -12.78 -14.17
CA GLU A 27 -14.01 -12.88 -13.87
C GLU A 27 -13.56 -11.74 -12.93
N PRO A 28 -12.47 -11.94 -12.16
CA PRO A 28 -11.82 -10.85 -11.45
C PRO A 28 -11.32 -9.75 -12.41
N ASP A 29 -11.33 -8.51 -11.97
CA ASP A 29 -10.69 -7.41 -12.70
C ASP A 29 -9.17 -7.66 -12.76
N LEU A 30 -8.55 -7.46 -13.93
CA LEU A 30 -7.09 -7.47 -14.05
C LEU A 30 -6.59 -6.04 -13.82
N LEU A 31 -5.90 -5.82 -12.70
CA LEU A 31 -5.37 -4.52 -12.31
C LEU A 31 -3.93 -4.35 -12.76
N TYR A 32 -3.57 -3.17 -13.26
CA TYR A 32 -2.19 -2.73 -13.36
C TYR A 32 -1.64 -2.40 -11.97
N ILE A 33 -0.37 -2.70 -11.72
CA ILE A 33 0.30 -2.41 -10.44
C ILE A 33 1.41 -1.38 -10.70
N ASP A 34 1.28 -0.21 -10.06
CA ASP A 34 2.24 0.89 -10.22
C ASP A 34 3.54 0.65 -9.47
N LEU A 35 3.47 0.00 -8.30
CA LEU A 35 4.63 -0.27 -7.47
C LEU A 35 4.56 -1.67 -6.87
N HIS A 36 5.59 -2.46 -7.10
CA HIS A 36 5.77 -3.75 -6.46
C HIS A 36 6.94 -3.70 -5.48
N LEU A 37 6.65 -3.79 -4.20
CA LEU A 37 7.66 -3.88 -3.14
C LEU A 37 7.94 -5.35 -2.81
N ILE A 38 9.20 -5.72 -2.67
CA ILE A 38 9.60 -7.08 -2.33
C ILE A 38 10.68 -7.09 -1.24
N HIS A 39 10.74 -8.20 -0.52
CA HIS A 39 11.73 -8.44 0.53
C HIS A 39 12.17 -9.92 0.54
N GLU A 40 13.10 -10.28 1.43
CA GLU A 40 13.77 -11.58 1.41
C GLU A 40 12.88 -12.77 1.80
N VAL A 41 11.72 -12.55 2.45
CA VAL A 41 10.90 -13.66 2.97
C VAL A 41 9.99 -14.26 1.90
N THR A 42 9.28 -13.43 1.13
CA THR A 42 8.23 -13.88 0.22
C THR A 42 8.63 -13.92 -1.26
N SER A 43 9.80 -13.37 -1.61
CA SER A 43 10.26 -13.28 -2.99
C SER A 43 11.06 -14.49 -3.54
N PRO A 44 11.76 -15.32 -2.73
CA PRO A 44 12.63 -16.37 -3.29
C PRO A 44 11.90 -17.34 -4.22
N GLN A 45 10.76 -17.87 -3.78
CA GLN A 45 9.96 -18.82 -4.57
C GLN A 45 9.36 -18.18 -5.82
N ALA A 46 9.00 -16.90 -5.76
CA ALA A 46 8.50 -16.15 -6.91
C ALA A 46 9.56 -16.03 -8.03
N PHE A 47 10.80 -15.74 -7.66
CA PHE A 47 11.91 -15.72 -8.62
C PHE A 47 12.24 -17.12 -9.18
N ASP A 48 12.11 -18.17 -8.36
CA ASP A 48 12.27 -19.55 -8.83
C ASP A 48 11.21 -19.93 -9.88
N GLY A 49 9.96 -19.50 -9.67
CA GLY A 49 8.88 -19.66 -10.65
C GLY A 49 9.18 -18.95 -11.98
N LEU A 50 9.74 -17.73 -11.94
CA LEU A 50 10.18 -17.04 -13.15
C LEU A 50 11.27 -17.82 -13.90
N ARG A 51 12.26 -18.39 -13.19
CA ARG A 51 13.32 -19.21 -13.82
C ARG A 51 12.74 -20.45 -14.48
N GLN A 52 11.89 -21.20 -13.78
CA GLN A 52 11.26 -22.40 -14.29
C GLN A 52 10.42 -22.16 -15.55
N THR A 53 9.82 -20.98 -15.66
CA THR A 53 8.98 -20.57 -16.79
C THR A 53 9.73 -19.76 -17.83
N SER A 54 11.04 -19.53 -17.65
CA SER A 54 11.91 -18.70 -18.53
C SER A 54 11.36 -17.29 -18.73
N ARG A 55 10.83 -16.67 -17.65
CA ARG A 55 10.30 -15.31 -17.66
C ARG A 55 11.28 -14.35 -16.99
N SER A 56 11.26 -13.11 -17.44
CA SER A 56 11.96 -11.98 -16.81
C SER A 56 10.99 -11.19 -15.93
N VAL A 57 11.51 -10.32 -15.06
CA VAL A 57 10.72 -9.29 -14.41
C VAL A 57 10.24 -8.29 -15.45
N ARG A 58 8.94 -8.06 -15.52
CA ARG A 58 8.30 -7.24 -16.56
C ARG A 58 8.67 -5.77 -16.46
N ARG A 59 8.69 -5.23 -15.25
CA ARG A 59 8.95 -3.83 -14.95
C ARG A 59 9.90 -3.72 -13.74
N PRO A 60 11.20 -3.99 -13.95
CA PRO A 60 12.20 -3.85 -12.88
C PRO A 60 12.31 -2.41 -12.35
N ASP A 61 11.93 -1.42 -13.15
CA ASP A 61 11.87 -0.01 -12.81
C ASP A 61 10.71 0.33 -11.83
N LEU A 62 9.66 -0.50 -11.77
CA LEU A 62 8.53 -0.38 -10.84
C LEU A 62 8.57 -1.44 -9.71
N THR A 63 9.66 -2.19 -9.62
CA THR A 63 9.89 -3.20 -8.58
C THR A 63 11.07 -2.78 -7.72
N ILE A 64 10.86 -2.68 -6.41
CA ILE A 64 11.87 -2.25 -5.45
C ILE A 64 11.97 -3.28 -4.34
N ALA A 65 13.21 -3.72 -4.06
CA ALA A 65 13.53 -4.64 -2.99
C ALA A 65 14.21 -3.93 -1.82
N THR A 66 13.93 -4.38 -0.61
CA THR A 66 14.68 -4.00 0.60
C THR A 66 14.91 -5.22 1.47
N GLU A 67 16.02 -5.21 2.21
CA GLU A 67 16.34 -6.21 3.22
C GLU A 67 15.83 -5.70 4.56
N ASP A 68 14.76 -6.29 5.12
CA ASP A 68 14.14 -5.75 6.33
C ASP A 68 13.61 -6.77 7.35
N HIS A 69 13.19 -7.96 6.93
CA HIS A 69 12.54 -8.92 7.82
C HIS A 69 13.51 -9.81 8.59
N ASN A 70 14.57 -10.31 7.93
CA ASN A 70 15.54 -11.23 8.51
C ASN A 70 16.94 -10.60 8.61
N VAL A 71 16.97 -9.35 9.04
CA VAL A 71 18.21 -8.58 9.20
C VAL A 71 18.47 -8.28 10.67
N PRO A 72 19.73 -8.21 11.11
CA PRO A 72 20.06 -7.82 12.48
C PRO A 72 19.73 -6.34 12.71
N THR A 73 19.29 -6.01 13.91
CA THR A 73 19.04 -4.62 14.37
C THR A 73 20.22 -4.01 15.12
N LEU A 74 21.19 -4.85 15.48
CA LEU A 74 22.46 -4.43 16.09
C LEU A 74 23.61 -4.88 15.21
N ASP A 75 24.68 -4.08 15.18
CA ASP A 75 25.91 -4.42 14.43
C ASP A 75 25.64 -4.73 12.94
N ILE A 76 24.76 -3.95 12.31
CA ILE A 76 24.21 -4.21 10.96
C ILE A 76 25.27 -4.40 9.87
N LEU A 77 26.50 -3.93 10.08
CA LEU A 77 27.62 -4.11 9.16
C LEU A 77 28.39 -5.43 9.37
N LYS A 78 28.07 -6.19 10.43
CA LYS A 78 28.64 -7.52 10.65
C LYS A 78 27.89 -8.58 9.83
N PRO A 79 28.53 -9.70 9.52
CA PRO A 79 27.84 -10.82 8.84
C PRO A 79 26.65 -11.29 9.67
N ILE A 80 25.54 -11.60 8.99
CA ILE A 80 24.34 -12.17 9.61
C ILE A 80 24.71 -13.54 10.21
N ALA A 81 24.54 -13.68 11.52
CA ALA A 81 24.99 -14.87 12.25
C ALA A 81 24.05 -16.06 12.08
N ASP A 82 22.72 -15.83 11.98
CA ASP A 82 21.76 -16.89 11.74
C ASP A 82 21.86 -17.37 10.28
N PRO A 83 22.11 -18.69 10.04
CA PRO A 83 22.36 -19.19 8.69
C PRO A 83 21.11 -19.16 7.79
N VAL A 84 19.90 -19.25 8.37
CA VAL A 84 18.65 -19.23 7.60
C VAL A 84 18.36 -17.81 7.13
N SER A 85 18.44 -16.84 8.04
CA SER A 85 18.29 -15.42 7.71
C SER A 85 19.32 -14.97 6.70
N LYS A 86 20.60 -15.39 6.89
CA LYS A 86 21.67 -15.11 5.92
C LYS A 86 21.35 -15.66 4.53
N LEU A 87 20.87 -16.90 4.44
CA LEU A 87 20.54 -17.53 3.16
C LEU A 87 19.42 -16.77 2.46
N GLN A 88 18.38 -16.34 3.18
CA GLN A 88 17.28 -15.57 2.59
C GLN A 88 17.75 -14.21 2.05
N VAL A 89 18.54 -13.48 2.81
CA VAL A 89 19.10 -12.19 2.38
C VAL A 89 20.04 -12.37 1.18
N ASP A 90 20.94 -13.35 1.22
CA ASP A 90 21.85 -13.63 0.08
C ASP A 90 21.08 -14.07 -1.17
N THR A 91 19.98 -14.79 -1.01
CA THR A 91 19.09 -15.19 -2.11
C THR A 91 18.41 -13.97 -2.73
N LEU A 92 17.88 -13.04 -1.90
CA LEU A 92 17.30 -11.78 -2.40
C LEU A 92 18.32 -10.99 -3.22
N ARG A 93 19.55 -10.84 -2.70
CA ARG A 93 20.66 -10.16 -3.40
C ARG A 93 20.95 -10.77 -4.76
N SER A 94 21.05 -12.11 -4.78
CA SER A 94 21.30 -12.85 -6.03
C SER A 94 20.17 -12.68 -7.03
N ASN A 95 18.92 -12.78 -6.58
CA ASN A 95 17.73 -12.60 -7.41
C ASN A 95 17.64 -11.18 -7.97
N CYS A 96 17.82 -10.16 -7.14
CA CYS A 96 17.78 -8.77 -7.59
C CYS A 96 18.86 -8.48 -8.64
N LYS A 97 20.06 -9.01 -8.43
CA LYS A 97 21.17 -8.88 -9.40
C LYS A 97 20.85 -9.58 -10.72
N GLU A 98 20.31 -10.81 -10.69
CA GLU A 98 19.98 -11.61 -11.87
C GLU A 98 18.87 -10.96 -12.69
N PHE A 99 17.83 -10.48 -12.05
CA PHE A 99 16.63 -9.95 -12.70
C PHE A 99 16.63 -8.42 -12.88
N GLY A 100 17.70 -7.75 -12.48
CA GLY A 100 17.86 -6.29 -12.66
C GLY A 100 16.94 -5.46 -11.74
N VAL A 101 16.53 -5.99 -10.60
CA VAL A 101 15.68 -5.30 -9.63
C VAL A 101 16.54 -4.44 -8.70
N ARG A 102 16.10 -3.20 -8.47
CA ARG A 102 16.73 -2.28 -7.51
C ARG A 102 16.60 -2.85 -6.08
N LEU A 103 17.71 -2.92 -5.36
CA LEU A 103 17.77 -3.42 -4.00
C LEU A 103 18.38 -2.36 -3.07
N HIS A 104 17.71 -2.08 -1.96
CA HIS A 104 18.24 -1.36 -0.80
C HIS A 104 18.78 -2.40 0.20
N SER A 105 20.09 -2.60 0.17
CA SER A 105 20.77 -3.60 0.99
C SER A 105 21.04 -3.12 2.41
N LEU A 106 21.14 -4.02 3.35
CA LEU A 106 21.55 -3.74 4.73
C LEU A 106 22.86 -2.95 4.77
N GLY A 107 22.80 -1.78 5.40
CA GLY A 107 23.91 -0.82 5.46
C GLY A 107 23.86 0.29 4.41
N ASP A 108 22.97 0.23 3.42
CA ASP A 108 22.73 1.34 2.51
C ASP A 108 21.98 2.48 3.24
N LEU A 109 22.18 3.71 2.78
CA LEU A 109 21.51 4.89 3.37
C LEU A 109 19.97 4.81 3.26
N ASP A 110 19.47 4.25 2.19
CA ASP A 110 18.05 4.16 1.88
C ASP A 110 17.42 2.81 2.29
N GLN A 111 18.19 1.93 2.98
CA GLN A 111 17.66 0.68 3.50
C GLN A 111 16.79 0.92 4.72
N GLY A 112 15.69 0.18 4.83
CA GLY A 112 14.78 0.24 5.97
C GLY A 112 13.58 -0.68 5.80
N VAL A 113 12.63 -0.55 6.74
CA VAL A 113 11.37 -1.28 6.70
C VAL A 113 10.64 -1.02 5.39
N VAL A 114 10.20 -2.07 4.71
CA VAL A 114 9.65 -2.00 3.34
C VAL A 114 8.52 -0.96 3.19
N HIS A 115 7.64 -0.85 4.18
CA HIS A 115 6.52 0.09 4.15
C HIS A 115 6.89 1.51 4.65
N VAL A 116 8.14 1.74 5.02
CA VAL A 116 8.69 3.05 5.39
C VAL A 116 9.58 3.61 4.28
N VAL A 117 10.35 2.74 3.60
CA VAL A 117 11.24 3.11 2.49
C VAL A 117 10.47 3.83 1.37
N GLY A 118 9.35 3.24 0.90
CA GLY A 118 8.54 3.84 -0.15
C GLY A 118 8.09 5.28 0.16
N PRO A 119 7.43 5.51 1.31
CA PRO A 119 7.08 6.84 1.80
C PRO A 119 8.25 7.81 1.96
N GLN A 120 9.30 7.39 2.64
CA GLN A 120 10.45 8.26 2.94
C GLN A 120 11.18 8.72 1.68
N LEU A 121 11.26 7.87 0.68
CA LEU A 121 11.88 8.19 -0.61
C LEU A 121 10.93 8.91 -1.58
N GLY A 122 9.64 9.04 -1.25
CA GLY A 122 8.64 9.65 -2.14
C GLY A 122 8.22 8.75 -3.30
N ILE A 123 8.47 7.44 -3.20
CA ILE A 123 8.08 6.45 -4.21
C ILE A 123 6.59 6.13 -4.08
N THR A 124 6.06 6.13 -2.84
CA THR A 124 4.63 6.00 -2.57
C THR A 124 3.93 7.32 -2.86
N GLN A 125 2.98 7.31 -3.79
CA GLN A 125 2.29 8.51 -4.23
C GLN A 125 0.77 8.31 -4.30
N PRO A 126 -0.03 9.39 -4.17
CA PRO A 126 -1.48 9.31 -4.28
C PRO A 126 -1.95 8.73 -5.62
N GLY A 127 -3.01 7.94 -5.56
CA GLY A 127 -3.63 7.35 -6.74
C GLY A 127 -3.00 6.04 -7.23
N MET A 128 -1.87 5.62 -6.67
CA MET A 128 -1.17 4.39 -7.09
C MET A 128 -1.87 3.12 -6.59
N THR A 129 -1.59 2.02 -7.29
CA THR A 129 -1.79 0.64 -6.81
C THR A 129 -0.44 0.06 -6.38
N ILE A 130 -0.35 -0.41 -5.13
CA ILE A 130 0.90 -0.88 -4.52
C ILE A 130 0.69 -2.27 -3.92
N VAL A 131 1.58 -3.20 -4.23
CA VAL A 131 1.54 -4.54 -3.65
C VAL A 131 2.91 -4.96 -3.08
N CYS A 132 2.84 -5.84 -2.09
CA CYS A 132 4.01 -6.49 -1.49
C CYS A 132 3.59 -7.86 -0.94
N GLY A 133 4.52 -8.77 -0.79
CA GLY A 133 4.30 -10.05 -0.12
C GLY A 133 4.19 -9.93 1.41
N ASP A 134 3.64 -8.83 1.92
CA ASP A 134 3.44 -8.50 3.34
C ASP A 134 2.06 -7.91 3.56
N SER A 135 1.36 -8.35 4.61
CA SER A 135 0.00 -7.89 4.94
C SER A 135 -0.07 -6.39 5.25
N HIS A 136 0.98 -5.82 5.88
CA HIS A 136 1.02 -4.41 6.27
C HIS A 136 1.31 -3.44 5.11
N THR A 137 1.28 -3.91 3.86
CA THR A 137 1.29 -3.08 2.65
C THR A 137 0.18 -2.02 2.68
N SER A 138 -0.91 -2.27 3.41
CA SER A 138 -1.99 -1.32 3.69
C SER A 138 -1.49 0.04 4.23
N THR A 139 -0.30 0.10 4.84
CA THR A 139 0.34 1.35 5.32
C THR A 139 0.38 2.45 4.26
N HIS A 140 0.63 2.07 2.99
CA HIS A 140 0.72 3.03 1.89
C HIS A 140 -0.61 3.72 1.57
N GLY A 141 -1.74 3.17 2.04
CA GLY A 141 -3.06 3.80 1.93
C GLY A 141 -3.16 5.14 2.65
N ALA A 142 -2.27 5.43 3.59
CA ALA A 142 -2.14 6.75 4.23
C ALA A 142 -1.86 7.89 3.24
N PHE A 143 -1.34 7.55 2.06
CA PHE A 143 -1.01 8.48 0.98
C PHE A 143 -2.11 8.57 -0.09
N GLY A 144 -3.24 7.90 0.09
CA GLY A 144 -4.28 7.84 -0.93
C GLY A 144 -3.95 6.86 -2.07
N ALA A 145 -3.20 5.80 -1.77
CA ALA A 145 -2.92 4.69 -2.68
C ALA A 145 -3.75 3.46 -2.31
N ILE A 146 -4.21 2.67 -3.27
CA ILE A 146 -4.75 1.34 -3.00
C ILE A 146 -3.58 0.38 -2.82
N ALA A 147 -3.34 -0.05 -1.58
CA ALA A 147 -2.19 -0.85 -1.22
C ALA A 147 -2.59 -2.06 -0.38
N PHE A 148 -2.14 -3.25 -0.77
CA PHE A 148 -2.50 -4.49 -0.07
C PHE A 148 -1.47 -5.61 -0.22
N GLY A 149 -1.46 -6.49 0.77
CA GLY A 149 -0.62 -7.68 0.78
C GLY A 149 -1.09 -8.73 -0.23
N ILE A 150 -0.13 -9.45 -0.82
CA ILE A 150 -0.36 -10.53 -1.79
C ILE A 150 0.42 -11.79 -1.41
N GLY A 151 -0.07 -12.94 -1.84
CA GLY A 151 0.61 -14.21 -1.62
C GLY A 151 1.80 -14.43 -2.57
N THR A 152 2.67 -15.38 -2.24
CA THR A 152 3.90 -15.65 -3.01
C THR A 152 3.64 -15.94 -4.50
N SER A 153 2.57 -16.68 -4.82
CA SER A 153 2.19 -16.96 -6.22
C SER A 153 1.74 -15.68 -6.96
N GLU A 154 1.10 -14.76 -6.23
CA GLU A 154 0.72 -13.45 -6.77
C GLU A 154 1.96 -12.55 -6.95
N VAL A 155 2.96 -12.64 -6.05
CA VAL A 155 4.26 -11.96 -6.22
C VAL A 155 4.91 -12.40 -7.53
N GLU A 156 4.96 -13.72 -7.82
CA GLU A 156 5.46 -14.23 -9.11
C GLU A 156 4.68 -13.65 -10.29
N HIS A 157 3.34 -13.66 -10.19
CA HIS A 157 2.48 -13.14 -11.25
C HIS A 157 2.74 -11.65 -11.52
N VAL A 158 2.84 -10.82 -10.48
CA VAL A 158 3.12 -9.40 -10.62
C VAL A 158 4.53 -9.14 -11.16
N LEU A 159 5.54 -9.88 -10.71
CA LEU A 159 6.89 -9.81 -11.30
C LEU A 159 6.87 -10.10 -12.79
N ALA A 160 6.12 -11.13 -13.23
CA ALA A 160 6.05 -11.55 -14.63
C ALA A 160 5.24 -10.61 -15.53
N THR A 161 4.21 -9.95 -15.01
CA THR A 161 3.18 -9.27 -15.83
C THR A 161 2.93 -7.81 -15.48
N GLN A 162 3.31 -7.36 -14.30
CA GLN A 162 2.98 -6.07 -13.69
C GLN A 162 1.47 -5.88 -13.51
N THR A 163 0.72 -6.96 -13.44
CA THR A 163 -0.73 -6.96 -13.25
C THR A 163 -1.15 -7.96 -12.18
N LEU A 164 -2.35 -7.82 -11.64
CA LEU A 164 -2.91 -8.73 -10.65
C LEU A 164 -4.41 -8.96 -10.90
N PRO A 165 -4.87 -10.20 -11.07
CA PRO A 165 -6.30 -10.50 -11.02
C PRO A 165 -6.83 -10.30 -9.61
N SER A 166 -7.84 -9.43 -9.43
CA SER A 166 -8.40 -9.16 -8.12
C SER A 166 -9.90 -8.93 -8.19
N THR A 167 -10.64 -9.58 -7.29
CA THR A 167 -12.07 -9.28 -7.10
C THR A 167 -12.20 -7.92 -6.46
N ARG A 168 -13.08 -7.06 -7.03
CA ARG A 168 -13.31 -5.73 -6.50
C ARG A 168 -13.83 -5.81 -5.05
N PRO A 169 -13.13 -5.21 -4.07
CA PRO A 169 -13.60 -5.13 -2.71
C PRO A 169 -14.82 -4.22 -2.58
N LYS A 170 -15.61 -4.42 -1.55
CA LYS A 170 -16.60 -3.46 -1.10
C LYS A 170 -15.93 -2.25 -0.46
N THR A 171 -16.68 -1.18 -0.27
CA THR A 171 -16.19 0.07 0.32
C THR A 171 -16.83 0.31 1.69
N MET A 172 -16.01 0.69 2.68
CA MET A 172 -16.45 1.06 4.01
C MET A 172 -15.90 2.45 4.36
N ALA A 173 -16.76 3.34 4.84
CA ALA A 173 -16.30 4.60 5.42
C ALA A 173 -16.24 4.47 6.95
N ILE A 174 -15.16 4.94 7.55
CA ILE A 174 -15.06 5.13 9.01
C ILE A 174 -14.78 6.61 9.27
N ASN A 175 -15.82 7.28 9.79
CA ASN A 175 -15.77 8.71 10.09
C ASN A 175 -15.39 8.90 11.57
N VAL A 176 -14.25 9.53 11.83
CA VAL A 176 -13.79 9.87 13.18
C VAL A 176 -13.82 11.39 13.35
N GLU A 177 -14.83 11.89 14.05
CA GLU A 177 -15.04 13.32 14.23
C GLU A 177 -14.64 13.78 15.64
N GLY A 178 -14.19 15.01 15.72
CA GLY A 178 -13.78 15.64 16.98
C GLY A 178 -12.28 15.92 17.03
N SER A 179 -11.77 16.07 18.24
CA SER A 179 -10.37 16.33 18.53
C SER A 179 -9.86 15.35 19.59
N LEU A 180 -8.68 14.77 19.35
CA LEU A 180 -8.07 13.84 20.29
C LEU A 180 -7.74 14.53 21.62
N LYS A 181 -8.03 13.83 22.72
CA LYS A 181 -7.62 14.28 24.05
C LYS A 181 -6.10 14.17 24.22
N PRO A 182 -5.48 14.96 25.09
CA PRO A 182 -4.07 14.81 25.40
C PRO A 182 -3.72 13.37 25.82
N GLY A 183 -2.68 12.81 25.20
CA GLY A 183 -2.23 11.43 25.45
C GLY A 183 -2.88 10.37 24.56
N VAL A 184 -3.93 10.70 23.80
CA VAL A 184 -4.52 9.78 22.81
C VAL A 184 -3.71 9.83 21.50
N THR A 185 -3.36 8.67 20.96
CA THR A 185 -2.54 8.50 19.77
C THR A 185 -3.35 7.90 18.62
N SER A 186 -2.78 7.87 17.43
CA SER A 186 -3.37 7.19 16.26
C SER A 186 -3.58 5.69 16.48
N LYS A 187 -2.73 5.06 17.32
CA LYS A 187 -2.91 3.66 17.69
C LYS A 187 -4.17 3.44 18.53
N ASP A 188 -4.51 4.37 19.42
CA ASP A 188 -5.76 4.30 20.19
C ASP A 188 -6.97 4.44 19.27
N ILE A 189 -6.88 5.30 18.24
CA ILE A 189 -7.96 5.45 17.24
C ILE A 189 -8.24 4.12 16.56
N ILE A 190 -7.21 3.50 15.97
CA ILE A 190 -7.42 2.26 15.22
C ILE A 190 -7.83 1.09 16.12
N LEU A 191 -7.33 1.03 17.35
CA LEU A 191 -7.77 0.03 18.33
C LEU A 191 -9.23 0.25 18.73
N ALA A 192 -9.69 1.49 18.90
CA ALA A 192 -11.10 1.80 19.15
C ALA A 192 -11.99 1.42 17.95
N ILE A 193 -11.51 1.64 16.73
CA ILE A 193 -12.20 1.20 15.51
C ILE A 193 -12.32 -0.33 15.48
N ILE A 194 -11.23 -1.06 15.71
CA ILE A 194 -11.23 -2.53 15.75
C ILE A 194 -12.17 -3.04 16.86
N ALA A 195 -12.15 -2.41 18.03
CA ALA A 195 -13.06 -2.76 19.12
C ALA A 195 -14.54 -2.57 18.73
N LYS A 196 -14.84 -1.54 17.91
CA LYS A 196 -16.20 -1.25 17.46
C LYS A 196 -16.69 -2.18 16.35
N ILE A 197 -15.88 -2.46 15.34
CA ILE A 197 -16.31 -3.27 14.19
C ILE A 197 -15.95 -4.76 14.33
N GLY A 198 -15.05 -5.11 15.25
CA GLY A 198 -14.49 -6.45 15.43
C GLY A 198 -13.28 -6.73 14.51
N THR A 199 -12.51 -7.75 14.83
CA THR A 199 -11.29 -8.16 14.08
C THR A 199 -11.60 -8.70 12.68
N GLY A 200 -12.85 -9.03 12.36
CA GLY A 200 -13.33 -9.46 11.05
C GLY A 200 -14.29 -8.47 10.39
N GLY A 201 -14.57 -7.32 11.02
CA GLY A 201 -15.56 -6.36 10.52
C GLY A 201 -15.21 -5.71 9.20
N GLY A 202 -13.91 -5.62 8.88
CA GLY A 202 -13.40 -5.09 7.62
C GLY A 202 -13.25 -6.12 6.50
N GLN A 203 -13.61 -7.40 6.73
CA GLN A 203 -13.36 -8.46 5.76
C GLN A 203 -14.07 -8.21 4.42
N GLY A 204 -13.30 -8.17 3.34
CA GLY A 204 -13.79 -7.90 1.98
C GLY A 204 -13.98 -6.42 1.66
N TYR A 205 -13.55 -5.52 2.54
CA TYR A 205 -13.64 -4.07 2.34
C TYR A 205 -12.28 -3.42 2.13
N ILE A 206 -12.29 -2.33 1.34
CA ILE A 206 -11.33 -1.23 1.48
C ILE A 206 -11.97 -0.22 2.43
N ILE A 207 -11.28 0.10 3.52
CA ILE A 207 -11.77 1.07 4.52
C ILE A 207 -11.21 2.46 4.20
N GLU A 208 -12.07 3.43 3.95
CA GLU A 208 -11.69 4.85 3.87
C GLU A 208 -11.88 5.52 5.22
N TYR A 209 -10.77 5.92 5.86
CA TYR A 209 -10.78 6.67 7.11
C TYR A 209 -10.97 8.14 6.84
N ARG A 210 -11.95 8.76 7.50
CA ARG A 210 -12.43 10.11 7.25
C ARG A 210 -12.70 10.86 8.55
N GLY A 211 -13.01 12.13 8.46
CA GLY A 211 -13.41 12.96 9.60
C GLY A 211 -12.30 13.90 10.06
N SER A 212 -12.67 14.82 10.94
CA SER A 212 -11.79 15.90 11.42
C SER A 212 -10.60 15.37 12.21
N ALA A 213 -10.78 14.31 13.01
CA ALA A 213 -9.69 13.71 13.77
C ALA A 213 -8.66 13.04 12.85
N ILE A 214 -9.09 12.39 11.75
CA ILE A 214 -8.19 11.77 10.78
C ILE A 214 -7.41 12.83 10.00
N ARG A 215 -8.08 13.90 9.54
CA ARG A 215 -7.42 14.99 8.81
C ARG A 215 -6.35 15.70 9.63
N ALA A 216 -6.52 15.77 10.95
CA ALA A 216 -5.58 16.41 11.87
C ALA A 216 -4.32 15.56 12.16
N LEU A 217 -4.27 14.30 11.73
CA LEU A 217 -3.14 13.41 11.95
C LEU A 217 -1.93 13.76 11.07
N SER A 218 -0.72 13.59 11.62
CA SER A 218 0.52 13.57 10.83
C SER A 218 0.55 12.36 9.88
N MET A 219 1.43 12.37 8.89
CA MET A 219 1.57 11.23 7.97
C MET A 219 1.92 9.93 8.68
N GLU A 220 2.82 9.96 9.67
CA GLU A 220 3.20 8.80 10.46
C GLU A 220 2.01 8.23 11.25
N SER A 221 1.16 9.12 11.77
CA SER A 221 -0.09 8.73 12.44
C SER A 221 -1.10 8.13 11.47
N ARG A 222 -1.23 8.69 10.25
CA ARG A 222 -2.07 8.10 9.19
C ARG A 222 -1.54 6.74 8.75
N MET A 223 -0.22 6.59 8.63
CA MET A 223 0.42 5.30 8.35
C MET A 223 0.08 4.27 9.42
N THR A 224 0.09 4.63 10.70
CA THR A 224 -0.32 3.74 11.80
C THR A 224 -1.77 3.27 11.64
N VAL A 225 -2.71 4.17 11.32
CA VAL A 225 -4.12 3.82 11.12
C VAL A 225 -4.30 2.86 9.93
N CYS A 226 -3.70 3.19 8.78
CA CYS A 226 -3.80 2.34 7.59
C CYS A 226 -3.05 1.00 7.76
N ASN A 227 -1.90 1.00 8.43
CA ASN A 227 -1.14 -0.21 8.76
C ASN A 227 -2.02 -1.24 9.48
N MET A 228 -2.70 -0.82 10.53
CA MET A 228 -3.52 -1.70 11.38
C MET A 228 -4.93 -1.99 10.83
N SER A 229 -5.22 -1.63 9.59
CA SER A 229 -6.48 -2.04 8.92
C SER A 229 -6.58 -3.56 8.77
N ILE A 230 -5.44 -4.23 8.69
CA ILE A 230 -5.34 -5.68 8.55
C ILE A 230 -5.83 -6.39 9.80
N GLU A 231 -5.60 -5.84 10.99
CA GLU A 231 -6.11 -6.36 12.27
C GLU A 231 -7.64 -6.23 12.38
N ALA A 232 -8.26 -5.34 11.60
CA ALA A 232 -9.70 -5.29 11.40
C ALA A 232 -10.21 -6.27 10.33
N GLY A 233 -9.32 -7.03 9.68
CA GLY A 233 -9.63 -7.95 8.59
C GLY A 233 -9.81 -7.29 7.24
N ALA A 234 -9.52 -6.00 7.10
CA ALA A 234 -9.72 -5.27 5.85
C ALA A 234 -8.74 -5.70 4.75
N ARG A 235 -9.14 -5.54 3.49
CA ARG A 235 -8.25 -5.71 2.34
C ARG A 235 -7.20 -4.61 2.28
N ALA A 236 -7.60 -3.37 2.58
CA ALA A 236 -6.74 -2.19 2.63
C ALA A 236 -7.39 -1.09 3.49
N GLY A 237 -6.56 -0.21 4.05
CA GLY A 237 -6.98 1.09 4.59
C GLY A 237 -6.62 2.20 3.62
N LEU A 238 -7.38 3.28 3.61
CA LEU A 238 -7.22 4.38 2.68
C LEU A 238 -7.54 5.70 3.37
N ILE A 239 -6.73 6.73 3.15
CA ILE A 239 -7.01 8.11 3.55
C ILE A 239 -6.85 8.99 2.32
N ALA A 240 -7.84 9.81 2.02
CA ALA A 240 -7.77 10.74 0.90
C ALA A 240 -6.56 11.69 1.07
N PRO A 241 -5.73 11.89 0.04
CA PRO A 241 -4.58 12.77 0.13
C PRO A 241 -5.02 14.23 0.28
N ASP A 242 -4.30 14.97 1.09
CA ASP A 242 -4.52 16.39 1.36
C ASP A 242 -3.17 17.14 1.46
N GLU A 243 -3.21 18.39 1.88
CA GLU A 243 -2.01 19.23 1.98
C GLU A 243 -0.92 18.58 2.88
N THR A 244 -1.31 17.86 3.94
CA THR A 244 -0.36 17.13 4.80
C THR A 244 0.39 16.05 4.00
N THR A 245 -0.33 15.34 3.11
CA THR A 245 0.26 14.32 2.23
C THR A 245 1.18 14.99 1.19
N PHE A 246 0.73 16.08 0.58
CA PHE A 246 1.50 16.77 -0.46
C PHE A 246 2.79 17.38 0.09
N GLU A 247 2.73 18.02 1.25
CA GLU A 247 3.91 18.56 1.94
C GLU A 247 4.92 17.47 2.32
N TYR A 248 4.43 16.29 2.74
CA TYR A 248 5.30 15.16 3.09
C TYR A 248 6.08 14.64 1.89
N ILE A 249 5.46 14.56 0.71
CA ILE A 249 6.08 14.02 -0.53
C ILE A 249 7.01 15.06 -1.16
N LYS A 250 6.69 16.35 -1.05
CA LYS A 250 7.41 17.43 -1.71
C LYS A 250 8.90 17.44 -1.35
N GLY A 251 9.74 17.43 -2.38
CA GLY A 251 11.19 17.47 -2.22
C GLY A 251 11.84 16.15 -1.80
N LYS A 252 11.08 15.05 -1.74
CA LYS A 252 11.65 13.71 -1.57
C LYS A 252 12.42 13.27 -2.82
N PRO A 253 13.38 12.33 -2.69
CA PRO A 253 14.23 11.90 -3.82
C PRO A 253 13.48 11.44 -5.06
N HIS A 254 12.32 10.81 -4.90
CA HIS A 254 11.46 10.32 -5.98
C HIS A 254 10.12 11.05 -6.09
N ALA A 255 10.02 12.26 -5.54
CA ALA A 255 8.87 13.13 -5.83
C ALA A 255 8.76 13.36 -7.34
N PRO A 256 7.54 13.52 -7.90
CA PRO A 256 7.38 13.74 -9.34
C PRO A 256 8.18 14.94 -9.83
N GLU A 257 8.87 14.78 -10.95
CA GLU A 257 9.58 15.88 -11.61
C GLU A 257 8.60 16.98 -12.04
N ASN A 258 7.44 16.59 -12.58
CA ASN A 258 6.35 17.48 -12.93
C ASN A 258 5.38 17.65 -11.73
N TRP A 259 5.87 18.32 -10.69
CA TRP A 259 5.13 18.47 -9.43
C TRP A 259 3.74 19.09 -9.59
N ASP A 260 3.62 20.16 -10.40
CA ASP A 260 2.35 20.88 -10.53
C ASP A 260 1.26 20.04 -11.21
N GLU A 261 1.63 19.21 -12.17
CA GLU A 261 0.70 18.26 -12.81
C GLU A 261 0.29 17.16 -11.86
N ALA A 262 1.24 16.55 -11.15
CA ALA A 262 0.96 15.54 -10.14
C ALA A 262 0.04 16.10 -9.04
N LEU A 263 0.32 17.29 -8.53
CA LEU A 263 -0.48 17.95 -7.51
C LEU A 263 -1.90 18.25 -8.01
N ALA A 264 -2.05 18.69 -9.26
CA ALA A 264 -3.35 18.94 -9.87
C ALA A 264 -4.19 17.65 -9.95
N TYR A 265 -3.58 16.54 -10.34
CA TYR A 265 -4.22 15.22 -10.33
C TYR A 265 -4.56 14.76 -8.90
N TRP A 266 -3.62 14.81 -7.97
CA TRP A 266 -3.83 14.36 -6.59
C TRP A 266 -4.96 15.10 -5.88
N LYS A 267 -5.16 16.38 -6.19
CA LYS A 267 -6.29 17.19 -5.68
C LYS A 267 -7.65 16.71 -6.18
N THR A 268 -7.71 15.84 -7.16
CA THR A 268 -8.98 15.20 -7.62
C THR A 268 -9.29 13.90 -6.88
N LEU A 269 -8.32 13.36 -6.13
CA LEU A 269 -8.41 12.08 -5.44
C LEU A 269 -9.12 12.22 -4.08
N TYR A 270 -10.42 12.34 -4.12
CA TYR A 270 -11.33 12.32 -2.97
C TYR A 270 -12.64 11.65 -3.34
N THR A 271 -13.36 11.18 -2.34
CA THR A 271 -14.70 10.61 -2.51
C THR A 271 -15.70 11.69 -2.87
N ASP A 272 -16.49 11.51 -3.93
CA ASP A 272 -17.51 12.45 -4.38
C ASP A 272 -18.59 12.62 -3.29
N SER A 273 -19.19 13.80 -3.21
CA SER A 273 -20.15 14.14 -2.15
C SER A 273 -21.44 13.31 -2.19
N ASP A 274 -21.79 12.76 -3.35
CA ASP A 274 -22.96 11.90 -3.59
C ASP A 274 -22.58 10.41 -3.73
N ALA A 275 -21.32 10.05 -3.52
CA ALA A 275 -20.87 8.67 -3.48
C ALA A 275 -21.49 7.92 -2.30
N LYS A 276 -21.71 6.62 -2.47
CA LYS A 276 -22.25 5.74 -1.44
C LYS A 276 -21.25 4.66 -1.08
N PHE A 277 -21.04 4.47 0.20
CA PHE A 277 -20.32 3.33 0.73
C PHE A 277 -21.28 2.16 0.96
N ASP A 278 -20.77 0.94 0.89
CA ASP A 278 -21.56 -0.24 1.27
C ASP A 278 -21.84 -0.25 2.78
N VAL A 279 -20.92 0.30 3.59
CA VAL A 279 -21.05 0.44 5.04
C VAL A 279 -20.44 1.77 5.49
N GLU A 280 -21.09 2.45 6.42
CA GLU A 280 -20.55 3.63 7.10
C GLU A 280 -20.58 3.43 8.61
N VAL A 281 -19.51 3.84 9.30
CA VAL A 281 -19.33 3.74 10.75
C VAL A 281 -18.82 5.06 11.28
N ASP A 282 -19.51 5.61 12.30
CA ASP A 282 -19.14 6.88 12.92
C ASP A 282 -18.53 6.65 14.31
N LEU A 283 -17.45 7.37 14.61
CA LEU A 283 -16.82 7.45 15.93
C LEU A 283 -16.63 8.91 16.34
N SER A 284 -16.64 9.14 17.64
CA SER A 284 -16.22 10.40 18.25
C SER A 284 -14.81 10.22 18.82
N ALA A 285 -13.92 11.17 18.53
CA ALA A 285 -12.56 11.21 19.05
C ALA A 285 -12.52 11.69 20.51
#